data_214a76e11ff9acede1d1a05e2849824b
#
_entry.id   214a76e11ff9acede1d1a05e2849824b
#
_cell.length_a   1.000
_cell.length_b   1.000
_cell.length_c   1.000
_cell.angle_alpha   90.00
_cell.angle_beta   90.00
_cell.angle_gamma   90.00
#
_symmetry.space_group_name_H-M   'P 1'
#
loop_
_entity.id
_entity.type
_entity.pdbx_description
1 polymer ?
#
loop_
_entity_poly.entity_id
_entity_poly.type
_entity_poly.pdbx_seq_one_letter_code
_entity_poly.pdbx_strand_id
1 'polypeptide(L)'
;MGFGGGFRNLDLTDDQKAQLKKIAEARRSDFEAASQKVRAAREGMRGLVEADTINESGIRAKSAEIASAEADVMILSAKVRQESLQVLTSEQQAKLKEQRTAREGQSKQRKPRGQ
;
A
#
# COMPACT_ATOMS: atom_id res chain seq x y z
N MET A 1 -8.09 -6.57 4.27
CA MET A 1 -7.30 -6.10 3.17
C MET A 1 -6.75 -7.23 2.35
N GLY A 2 -7.29 -7.50 1.26
CA GLY A 2 -6.83 -8.56 0.40
C GLY A 2 -5.74 -8.07 -0.55
N PHE A 3 -5.35 -8.94 -1.43
CA PHE A 3 -4.39 -8.65 -2.47
C PHE A 3 -4.98 -7.80 -3.58
N GLY A 4 -5.96 -6.99 -3.27
CA GLY A 4 -6.63 -6.14 -4.23
C GLY A 4 -7.56 -6.92 -5.14
N GLY A 5 -8.36 -6.19 -5.90
CA GLY A 5 -9.35 -6.79 -6.78
C GLY A 5 -8.76 -7.57 -7.94
N GLY A 6 -7.51 -7.27 -8.33
CA GLY A 6 -6.88 -7.90 -9.48
C GLY A 6 -6.71 -9.40 -9.37
N PHE A 7 -6.42 -9.89 -8.17
CA PHE A 7 -6.19 -11.32 -7.94
C PHE A 7 -7.48 -12.14 -7.98
N ARG A 8 -8.62 -11.52 -7.76
CA ARG A 8 -9.91 -12.21 -7.77
C ARG A 8 -10.26 -12.78 -9.14
N ASN A 9 -9.78 -12.14 -10.19
CA ASN A 9 -10.11 -12.52 -11.57
C ASN A 9 -9.09 -13.47 -12.20
N LEU A 10 -8.18 -14.02 -11.39
CA LEU A 10 -7.09 -14.85 -11.91
C LEU A 10 -7.35 -16.36 -11.80
N ASP A 11 -8.52 -16.77 -11.32
CA ASP A 11 -8.85 -18.18 -11.16
C ASP A 11 -7.79 -18.95 -10.36
N LEU A 12 -7.50 -18.46 -9.17
CA LEU A 12 -6.49 -19.05 -8.29
C LEU A 12 -6.86 -20.45 -7.84
N THR A 13 -5.89 -21.36 -7.83
CA THR A 13 -6.08 -22.69 -7.25
C THR A 13 -6.15 -22.59 -5.74
N ASP A 14 -6.65 -23.62 -5.08
CA ASP A 14 -6.69 -23.68 -3.62
C ASP A 14 -5.31 -23.57 -3.01
N ASP A 15 -4.30 -24.22 -3.63
CA ASP A 15 -2.92 -24.13 -3.19
C ASP A 15 -2.39 -22.70 -3.29
N GLN A 16 -2.69 -22.02 -4.39
CA GLN A 16 -2.28 -20.62 -4.56
C GLN A 16 -2.91 -19.73 -3.49
N LYS A 17 -4.19 -19.92 -3.23
CA LYS A 17 -4.88 -19.14 -2.18
C LYS A 17 -4.25 -19.38 -0.82
N ALA A 18 -3.88 -20.62 -0.51
CA ALA A 18 -3.23 -20.96 0.75
C ALA A 18 -1.86 -20.31 0.86
N GLN A 19 -1.08 -20.30 -0.22
CA GLN A 19 0.24 -19.68 -0.24
C GLN A 19 0.14 -18.17 -0.08
N LEU A 20 -0.81 -17.53 -0.75
CA LEU A 20 -1.04 -16.08 -0.63
C LEU A 20 -1.45 -15.71 0.80
N LYS A 21 -2.28 -16.54 1.42
CA LYS A 21 -2.68 -16.33 2.80
C LYS A 21 -1.49 -16.41 3.75
N LYS A 22 -0.59 -17.37 3.54
CA LYS A 22 0.64 -17.51 4.33
C LYS A 22 1.52 -16.27 4.22
N ILE A 23 1.67 -15.73 3.01
CA ILE A 23 2.45 -14.52 2.77
C ILE A 23 1.86 -13.36 3.56
N ALA A 24 0.54 -13.17 3.48
CA ALA A 24 -0.15 -12.11 4.19
C ALA A 24 0.01 -12.25 5.71
N GLU A 25 -0.14 -13.46 6.23
CA GLU A 25 -0.01 -13.72 7.66
C GLU A 25 1.41 -13.49 8.16
N ALA A 26 2.41 -13.88 7.36
CA ALA A 26 3.82 -13.69 7.72
C ALA A 26 4.20 -12.22 7.83
N ARG A 27 3.55 -11.35 7.07
CA ARG A 27 3.84 -9.91 7.05
C ARG A 27 2.91 -9.09 7.94
N ARG A 28 1.92 -9.72 8.52
CA ARG A 28 0.87 -9.02 9.27
C ARG A 28 1.40 -8.17 10.42
N SER A 29 2.26 -8.72 11.25
CA SER A 29 2.78 -7.97 12.40
C SER A 29 3.66 -6.81 11.95
N ASP A 30 4.42 -6.97 10.87
CA ASP A 30 5.24 -5.89 10.31
C ASP A 30 4.38 -4.75 9.81
N PHE A 31 3.27 -5.07 9.11
CA PHE A 31 2.31 -4.06 8.65
C PHE A 31 1.66 -3.33 9.81
N GLU A 32 1.26 -4.06 10.84
CA GLU A 32 0.66 -3.46 12.03
C GLU A 32 1.62 -2.49 12.71
N ALA A 33 2.88 -2.90 12.87
CA ALA A 33 3.90 -2.05 13.48
C ALA A 33 4.17 -0.80 12.65
N ALA A 34 4.31 -0.96 11.32
CA ALA A 34 4.57 0.17 10.43
C ALA A 34 3.37 1.14 10.38
N SER A 35 2.16 0.61 10.32
CA SER A 35 0.93 1.43 10.33
C SER A 35 0.78 2.18 11.64
N GLN A 36 1.14 1.56 12.75
CA GLN A 36 1.09 2.19 14.06
C GLN A 36 2.02 3.41 14.12
N LYS A 37 3.21 3.28 13.54
CA LYS A 37 4.16 4.40 13.47
C LYS A 37 3.59 5.57 12.67
N VAL A 38 2.91 5.28 11.56
CA VAL A 38 2.26 6.31 10.76
C VAL A 38 1.20 7.04 11.60
N ARG A 39 0.34 6.28 12.26
CA ARG A 39 -0.72 6.86 13.10
C ARG A 39 -0.16 7.71 14.22
N ALA A 40 0.86 7.21 14.91
CA ALA A 40 1.50 7.95 16.00
C ALA A 40 2.13 9.25 15.51
N ALA A 41 2.81 9.21 14.36
CA ALA A 41 3.44 10.39 13.80
C ALA A 41 2.39 11.42 13.36
N ARG A 42 1.29 10.99 12.77
CA ARG A 42 0.19 11.88 12.38
C ARG A 42 -0.50 12.51 13.58
N GLU A 43 -0.65 11.75 14.65
CA GLU A 43 -1.20 12.27 15.91
C GLU A 43 -0.28 13.34 16.49
N GLY A 44 1.03 13.10 16.47
CA GLY A 44 2.03 14.09 16.89
C GLY A 44 1.96 15.36 16.03
N MET A 45 1.77 15.21 14.73
CA MET A 45 1.60 16.34 13.82
C MET A 45 0.38 17.16 14.19
N ARG A 46 -0.73 16.51 14.50
CA ARG A 46 -1.96 17.20 14.90
C ARG A 46 -1.70 18.10 16.11
N GLY A 47 -0.99 17.56 17.11
CA GLY A 47 -0.65 18.35 18.30
C GLY A 47 0.17 19.59 17.96
N LEU A 48 1.11 19.46 17.03
CA LEU A 48 1.94 20.59 16.60
C LEU A 48 1.13 21.65 15.85
N VAL A 49 0.21 21.20 15.01
CA VAL A 49 -0.63 22.13 14.21
C VAL A 49 -1.63 22.86 15.08
N GLU A 50 -2.15 22.20 16.11
CA GLU A 50 -3.17 22.77 17.03
C GLU A 50 -2.55 23.55 18.18
N ALA A 51 -1.23 23.56 18.31
CA ALA A 51 -0.55 24.28 19.39
C ALA A 51 -0.75 25.79 19.28
N ASP A 52 -0.79 26.47 20.43
CA ASP A 52 -0.95 27.92 20.48
C ASP A 52 0.19 28.66 19.78
N THR A 53 1.39 28.11 19.86
CA THR A 53 2.58 28.70 19.22
C THR A 53 3.03 27.80 18.08
N ILE A 54 3.24 28.38 16.92
CA ILE A 54 3.67 27.62 15.74
C ILE A 54 5.15 27.24 15.90
N ASN A 55 5.42 25.93 15.78
CA ASN A 55 6.76 25.38 15.79
C ASN A 55 7.09 24.83 14.39
N GLU A 56 7.58 25.72 13.51
CA GLU A 56 7.82 25.34 12.11
C GLU A 56 8.83 24.21 11.98
N SER A 57 9.93 24.26 12.72
CA SER A 57 10.95 23.21 12.66
C SER A 57 10.40 21.86 13.15
N GLY A 58 9.56 21.89 14.19
CA GLY A 58 8.91 20.69 14.70
C GLY A 58 7.96 20.08 13.67
N ILE A 59 7.20 20.94 12.98
CA ILE A 59 6.29 20.49 11.92
C ILE A 59 7.07 19.85 10.77
N ARG A 60 8.16 20.46 10.35
CA ARG A 60 9.01 19.91 9.28
C ARG A 60 9.61 18.56 9.69
N ALA A 61 10.12 18.46 10.91
CA ALA A 61 10.67 17.21 11.44
C ALA A 61 9.61 16.12 11.49
N LYS A 62 8.40 16.46 11.94
CA LYS A 62 7.29 15.49 12.00
C LYS A 62 6.86 15.05 10.60
N SER A 63 6.86 15.96 9.62
CA SER A 63 6.57 15.62 8.23
C SER A 63 7.55 14.60 7.68
N ALA A 64 8.84 14.76 7.98
CA ALA A 64 9.87 13.80 7.57
C ALA A 64 9.65 12.44 8.24
N GLU A 65 9.26 12.44 9.51
CA GLU A 65 8.96 11.22 10.26
C GLU A 65 7.75 10.48 9.65
N ILE A 66 6.70 11.21 9.30
CA ILE A 66 5.52 10.64 8.63
C ILE A 66 5.91 10.03 7.30
N ALA A 67 6.67 10.76 6.48
CA ALA A 67 7.11 10.29 5.17
C ALA A 67 7.93 9.01 5.29
N SER A 68 8.83 8.94 6.25
CA SER A 68 9.66 7.75 6.50
C SER A 68 8.80 6.56 6.92
N ALA A 69 7.84 6.77 7.81
CA ALA A 69 6.94 5.71 8.27
C ALA A 69 6.04 5.21 7.13
N GLU A 70 5.55 6.12 6.29
CA GLU A 70 4.74 5.75 5.12
C GLU A 70 5.56 4.98 4.10
N ALA A 71 6.84 5.34 3.93
CA ALA A 71 7.74 4.61 3.04
C ALA A 71 7.90 3.16 3.51
N ASP A 72 8.00 2.93 4.81
CA ASP A 72 8.10 1.59 5.37
C ASP A 72 6.87 0.74 5.01
N VAL A 73 5.68 1.32 5.09
CA VAL A 73 4.44 0.64 4.69
C VAL A 73 4.46 0.29 3.20
N MET A 74 4.91 1.23 2.37
CA MET A 74 4.99 1.02 0.92
C MET A 74 6.00 -0.07 0.55
N ILE A 75 7.14 -0.10 1.23
CA ILE A 75 8.16 -1.13 1.01
C ILE A 75 7.60 -2.51 1.36
N LEU A 76 6.90 -2.62 2.49
CA LEU A 76 6.25 -3.88 2.87
C LEU A 76 5.22 -4.31 1.83
N SER A 77 4.42 -3.38 1.34
CA SER A 77 3.44 -3.66 0.29
C SER A 77 4.12 -4.16 -0.98
N ALA A 78 5.23 -3.53 -1.37
CA ALA A 78 5.98 -3.95 -2.55
C ALA A 78 6.55 -5.36 -2.37
N LYS A 79 7.07 -5.67 -1.19
CA LYS A 79 7.60 -7.01 -0.88
C LYS A 79 6.51 -8.08 -0.95
N VAL A 80 5.35 -7.80 -0.34
CA VAL A 80 4.21 -8.72 -0.39
C VAL A 80 3.77 -8.95 -1.84
N ARG A 81 3.72 -7.88 -2.63
CA ARG A 81 3.36 -7.97 -4.05
C ARG A 81 4.33 -8.88 -4.80
N GLN A 82 5.64 -8.69 -4.62
CA GLN A 82 6.65 -9.52 -5.29
C GLN A 82 6.53 -10.99 -4.88
N GLU A 83 6.39 -11.25 -3.59
CA GLU A 83 6.21 -12.62 -3.09
C GLU A 83 4.94 -13.24 -3.65
N SER A 84 3.86 -12.46 -3.72
CA SER A 84 2.57 -12.93 -4.24
C SER A 84 2.64 -13.24 -5.73
N LEU A 85 3.36 -12.41 -6.50
CA LEU A 85 3.53 -12.64 -7.93
C LEU A 85 4.26 -13.96 -8.22
N GLN A 86 5.17 -14.36 -7.35
CA GLN A 86 5.89 -15.63 -7.49
C GLN A 86 4.99 -16.85 -7.33
N VAL A 87 3.86 -16.70 -6.65
CA VAL A 87 2.87 -17.76 -6.50
C VAL A 87 2.07 -17.96 -7.79
N LEU A 88 1.95 -16.92 -8.61
CA LEU A 88 1.16 -16.93 -9.83
C LEU A 88 1.90 -17.60 -10.99
N THR A 89 1.14 -18.23 -11.91
CA THR A 89 1.68 -18.71 -13.17
C THR A 89 2.01 -17.54 -14.09
N SER A 90 2.78 -17.81 -15.13
CA SER A 90 3.11 -16.79 -16.15
C SER A 90 1.86 -16.22 -16.79
N GLU A 91 0.86 -17.04 -17.08
CA GLU A 91 -0.42 -16.61 -17.64
C GLU A 91 -1.17 -15.68 -16.69
N GLN A 92 -1.21 -16.04 -15.41
CA GLN A 92 -1.87 -15.23 -14.40
C GLN A 92 -1.18 -13.88 -14.22
N GLN A 93 0.16 -13.88 -14.24
CA GLN A 93 0.93 -12.64 -14.16
C GLN A 93 0.66 -11.73 -15.36
N ALA A 94 0.60 -12.30 -16.55
CA ALA A 94 0.30 -11.55 -17.77
C ALA A 94 -1.11 -10.94 -17.70
N LYS A 95 -2.08 -11.71 -17.24
CA LYS A 95 -3.46 -11.24 -17.07
C LYS A 95 -3.56 -10.10 -16.06
N LEU A 96 -2.83 -10.22 -14.96
CA LEU A 96 -2.78 -9.17 -13.94
C LEU A 96 -2.19 -7.87 -14.51
N LYS A 97 -1.15 -7.99 -15.32
CA LYS A 97 -0.53 -6.86 -15.98
C LYS A 97 -1.50 -6.19 -16.97
N GLU A 98 -2.26 -6.97 -17.73
CA GLU A 98 -3.29 -6.46 -18.62
C GLU A 98 -4.34 -5.65 -17.87
N GLN A 99 -4.83 -6.19 -16.77
CA GLN A 99 -5.82 -5.51 -15.94
C GLN A 99 -5.29 -4.18 -15.41
N ARG A 100 -4.04 -4.15 -15.02
CA ARG A 100 -3.38 -2.93 -14.54
C ARG A 100 -3.28 -1.89 -15.66
N THR A 101 -2.88 -2.31 -16.84
CA THR A 101 -2.77 -1.43 -18.01
C THR A 101 -4.15 -0.87 -18.38
N ALA A 102 -5.18 -1.69 -18.36
CA ALA A 102 -6.56 -1.25 -18.65
C ALA A 102 -7.02 -0.20 -17.64
N ARG A 103 -6.72 -0.38 -16.35
CA ARG A 103 -7.07 0.60 -15.33
C ARG A 103 -6.33 1.92 -15.51
N GLU A 104 -5.05 1.86 -15.86
CA GLU A 104 -4.25 3.04 -16.14
C GLU A 104 -4.81 3.80 -17.35
N GLY A 105 -5.19 3.07 -18.39
CA GLY A 105 -5.81 3.65 -19.56
C GLY A 105 -7.12 4.38 -19.24
N GLN A 106 -7.97 3.76 -18.43
CA GLN A 106 -9.21 4.37 -17.99
C GLN A 106 -8.97 5.63 -17.16
N SER A 107 -7.99 5.57 -16.27
CA SER A 107 -7.64 6.72 -15.44
C SER A 107 -7.18 7.90 -16.29
N LYS A 108 -6.38 7.64 -17.32
CA LYS A 108 -5.88 8.67 -18.22
C LYS A 108 -6.96 9.28 -19.08
N GLN A 109 -8.01 8.52 -19.39
CA GLN A 109 -9.13 8.99 -20.20
C GLN A 109 -10.13 9.86 -19.45
N ARG A 110 -10.06 9.85 -18.12
CA ARG A 110 -10.93 10.70 -17.32
C ARG A 110 -10.59 12.16 -17.54
N LYS A 111 -11.57 12.94 -17.95
CA LYS A 111 -11.38 14.37 -18.10
C LYS A 111 -11.30 15.04 -16.74
N PRO A 112 -10.40 16.02 -16.57
CA PRO A 112 -10.36 16.80 -15.34
C PRO A 112 -11.67 17.53 -15.12
N ARG A 113 -12.06 17.69 -13.88
CA ARG A 113 -13.25 18.45 -13.55
C ARG A 113 -13.03 19.92 -13.86
N GLY A 114 -14.07 20.56 -14.33
CA GLY A 114 -14.05 21.98 -14.58
C GLY A 114 -13.63 22.37 -16.00
N GLN A 115 -13.55 21.41 -16.88
CA GLN A 115 -13.28 21.68 -18.29
C GLN A 115 -14.50 21.45 -19.15
#